data_94da795d1d77f857ad9f6a7b1afea5c9
#
_entry.id   94da795d1d77f857ad9f6a7b1afea5c9
#
_cell.length_a   1.000
_cell.length_b   1.000
_cell.length_c   1.000
_cell.angle_alpha   90.00
_cell.angle_beta   90.00
_cell.angle_gamma   90.00
#
_symmetry.space_group_name_H-M   'P 1'
#
loop_
_entity.id
_entity.type
_entity.pdbx_description
1 polymer ?
#
loop_
_entity_poly.entity_id
_entity_poly.type
_entity_poly.pdbx_seq_one_letter_code
_entity_poly.pdbx_strand_id
1 'polypeptide(L)'
;MPAPDKMGPKRSPIKPPIALIILDGWGRSADAKGNAILQAHTPYFDALTAKFASADIISCGRAIGQEKGSAGNPEAGHLALGTGRPAQAEVSILEKALRSGKFQKNKILKAAFERAAANRSSVHLIGLLSDGGVHSSTNTLFGLLRMAKAAGLSDVNIHAILDGVDVPTRTADVYIEALEIKMAEIGAGRVATLCGRYFGMDSRENWERTARVFTMLVHAEGERSQDAVTSIRNAFLRGIADEFIAPVVIENEAHEPLATVKDGDLVIYFNHRPETIRQLVRSLSVPDSTGAKKPLIETICMTEYDASFELPIAFPTEESAGTLSDALTAAGVVNLKLTQTERYPHLSYFFNGARESQSASEQNILIPTPKNETLDLAPESQSFKIADRAIGNIGSRGSGVFVVNFPAATLVAETGNFERTVESVQFVDTCLGGVCDAVINAGGIAVVTASHARCEQMLADEDSDMPPRNSSNRVPFIIAGKGTEACGCVWMVRLWMSPRLCSACSRSKGRPK
;
A
#
# COMPACT_ATOMS: atom_id res chain seq x y z
N MET A 1 28.65 54.07 5.16
CA MET A 1 27.80 52.85 5.38
C MET A 1 28.34 51.75 4.49
N PRO A 2 28.86 50.64 5.01
CA PRO A 2 29.26 49.50 4.18
C PRO A 2 28.04 48.76 3.70
N ALA A 3 28.05 48.31 2.43
CA ALA A 3 27.02 47.56 1.79
C ALA A 3 26.82 46.18 2.44
N PRO A 4 25.58 45.60 2.45
CA PRO A 4 25.35 44.30 3.03
C PRO A 4 26.02 43.20 2.20
N ASP A 5 26.78 42.39 2.91
CA ASP A 5 27.47 41.19 2.42
C ASP A 5 26.48 40.25 1.71
N LYS A 6 26.71 40.03 0.42
CA LYS A 6 25.96 39.01 -0.35
C LYS A 6 26.33 37.62 0.17
N MET A 7 25.54 37.08 1.08
CA MET A 7 25.65 35.67 1.43
C MET A 7 25.44 34.83 0.15
N GLY A 8 26.54 34.30 -0.37
CA GLY A 8 26.51 33.31 -1.45
C GLY A 8 25.73 32.07 -1.04
N PRO A 9 25.27 31.23 -1.99
CA PRO A 9 24.47 30.06 -1.70
C PRO A 9 25.20 29.18 -0.69
N LYS A 10 24.53 28.88 0.45
CA LYS A 10 25.05 27.94 1.46
C LYS A 10 25.30 26.60 0.78
N ARG A 11 26.56 26.18 0.68
CA ARG A 11 26.92 24.86 0.16
C ARG A 11 26.22 23.80 0.97
N SER A 12 25.57 22.83 0.28
CA SER A 12 24.95 21.67 0.88
C SER A 12 25.91 20.97 1.84
N PRO A 13 25.48 20.66 3.08
CA PRO A 13 26.35 20.03 4.08
C PRO A 13 26.65 18.56 3.82
N ILE A 14 25.94 17.90 2.89
CA ILE A 14 26.07 16.46 2.62
C ILE A 14 27.02 16.25 1.43
N LYS A 15 28.23 15.87 1.75
CA LYS A 15 29.23 15.27 0.87
C LYS A 15 29.96 14.23 1.71
N PRO A 16 29.91 13.01 1.41
CA PRO A 16 29.61 12.16 0.25
C PRO A 16 28.16 11.64 0.19
N PRO A 17 27.79 10.74 -0.78
CA PRO A 17 26.43 10.22 -0.96
C PRO A 17 25.97 9.38 0.23
N ILE A 18 24.67 9.40 0.51
CA ILE A 18 24.02 8.50 1.47
C ILE A 18 22.98 7.69 0.70
N ALA A 19 22.99 6.38 0.83
CA ALA A 19 21.92 5.53 0.29
C ALA A 19 21.12 4.87 1.42
N LEU A 20 19.80 5.01 1.37
CA LEU A 20 18.86 4.17 2.11
C LEU A 20 18.39 3.07 1.17
N ILE A 21 18.78 1.84 1.45
CA ILE A 21 18.45 0.66 0.64
C ILE A 21 17.39 -0.14 1.41
N ILE A 22 16.22 -0.30 0.79
CA ILE A 22 15.06 -0.98 1.39
C ILE A 22 14.88 -2.32 0.67
N LEU A 23 15.02 -3.41 1.41
CA LEU A 23 14.84 -4.79 0.93
C LEU A 23 13.45 -5.27 1.36
N ASP A 24 12.42 -5.05 0.54
CA ASP A 24 11.05 -5.39 0.91
C ASP A 24 10.91 -6.90 1.17
N GLY A 25 10.26 -7.24 2.29
CA GLY A 25 10.03 -8.61 2.70
C GLY A 25 11.22 -9.30 3.36
N TRP A 26 12.35 -8.61 3.57
CA TRP A 26 13.57 -9.20 4.13
C TRP A 26 13.51 -9.23 5.66
N GLY A 27 12.88 -10.27 6.21
CA GLY A 27 12.80 -10.50 7.66
C GLY A 27 14.01 -11.24 8.24
N ARG A 28 14.04 -11.36 9.56
CA ARG A 28 15.09 -12.06 10.32
C ARG A 28 14.44 -13.14 11.17
N SER A 29 14.75 -14.40 10.89
CA SER A 29 14.37 -15.57 11.68
C SER A 29 15.51 -16.58 11.70
N ALA A 30 15.65 -17.30 12.83
CA ALA A 30 16.57 -18.42 12.96
C ALA A 30 15.93 -19.74 12.49
N ASP A 31 14.61 -19.77 12.29
CA ASP A 31 13.91 -20.95 11.78
C ASP A 31 14.23 -21.13 10.29
N ALA A 32 14.72 -22.32 9.93
CA ALA A 32 15.07 -22.65 8.56
C ALA A 32 13.87 -23.15 7.73
N LYS A 33 12.78 -23.60 8.41
CA LYS A 33 11.60 -24.11 7.71
C LYS A 33 10.86 -22.97 7.04
N GLY A 34 10.70 -23.00 5.71
CA GLY A 34 10.05 -21.94 4.94
C GLY A 34 10.80 -20.60 4.92
N ASN A 35 12.07 -20.58 5.24
CA ASN A 35 12.89 -19.38 5.24
C ASN A 35 13.69 -19.26 3.94
N ALA A 36 13.15 -18.52 2.98
CA ALA A 36 13.80 -18.31 1.68
C ALA A 36 15.11 -17.54 1.81
N ILE A 37 15.25 -16.66 2.81
CA ILE A 37 16.47 -15.88 3.03
C ILE A 37 17.61 -16.78 3.51
N LEU A 38 17.36 -17.68 4.49
CA LEU A 38 18.38 -18.61 4.98
C LEU A 38 18.75 -19.68 3.95
N GLN A 39 17.85 -20.03 3.02
CA GLN A 39 18.15 -20.99 1.96
C GLN A 39 18.83 -20.35 0.75
N ALA A 40 18.74 -19.06 0.60
CA ALA A 40 19.39 -18.33 -0.47
C ALA A 40 20.89 -18.14 -0.17
N HIS A 41 21.70 -18.11 -1.23
CA HIS A 41 23.10 -17.70 -1.13
C HIS A 41 23.18 -16.17 -1.15
N THR A 42 23.49 -15.56 0.01
CA THR A 42 23.48 -14.10 0.24
C THR A 42 24.83 -13.54 0.69
N PRO A 43 25.92 -13.75 -0.09
CA PRO A 43 27.28 -13.41 0.34
C PRO A 43 27.49 -11.91 0.65
N TYR A 44 26.79 -11.02 -0.05
CA TYR A 44 26.92 -9.58 0.18
C TYR A 44 26.23 -9.15 1.47
N PHE A 45 25.02 -9.61 1.71
CA PHE A 45 24.29 -9.34 2.94
C PHE A 45 25.02 -9.90 4.16
N ASP A 46 25.55 -11.11 4.06
CA ASP A 46 26.33 -11.75 5.12
C ASP A 46 27.62 -10.99 5.41
N ALA A 47 28.34 -10.58 4.39
CA ALA A 47 29.55 -9.77 4.53
C ALA A 47 29.27 -8.40 5.16
N LEU A 48 28.16 -7.73 4.76
CA LEU A 48 27.74 -6.46 5.37
C LEU A 48 27.40 -6.63 6.84
N THR A 49 26.64 -7.66 7.18
CA THR A 49 26.23 -7.96 8.57
C THR A 49 27.43 -8.32 9.45
N ALA A 50 28.40 -9.05 8.92
CA ALA A 50 29.61 -9.43 9.66
C ALA A 50 30.59 -8.27 9.86
N LYS A 51 30.70 -7.36 8.88
CA LYS A 51 31.72 -6.31 8.87
C LYS A 51 31.26 -5.01 9.51
N PHE A 52 30.01 -4.64 9.35
CA PHE A 52 29.50 -3.34 9.72
C PHE A 52 28.55 -3.37 10.92
N ALA A 53 28.25 -2.20 11.46
CA ALA A 53 27.31 -2.05 12.55
C ALA A 53 25.91 -2.52 12.11
N SER A 54 25.38 -3.55 12.75
CA SER A 54 24.09 -4.15 12.43
C SER A 54 23.21 -4.36 13.66
N ALA A 55 21.89 -4.26 13.48
CA ALA A 55 20.87 -4.52 14.48
C ALA A 55 19.61 -5.04 13.81
N ASP A 56 18.72 -5.66 14.59
CA ASP A 56 17.39 -6.04 14.12
C ASP A 56 16.33 -5.09 14.71
N ILE A 57 15.56 -4.45 13.85
CA ILE A 57 14.54 -3.48 14.24
C ILE A 57 13.13 -4.06 14.07
N ILE A 58 12.15 -3.48 14.79
CA ILE A 58 10.75 -3.91 14.72
C ILE A 58 10.06 -3.17 13.58
N SER A 59 9.49 -3.93 12.63
CA SER A 59 8.76 -3.43 11.47
C SER A 59 7.28 -3.83 11.47
N CYS A 60 6.68 -4.03 12.66
CA CYS A 60 5.31 -4.49 12.81
C CYS A 60 4.59 -3.81 13.98
N GLY A 61 3.27 -3.93 14.02
CA GLY A 61 2.43 -3.46 15.11
C GLY A 61 2.64 -1.98 15.47
N ARG A 62 2.63 -1.65 16.75
CA ARG A 62 2.70 -0.26 17.22
C ARG A 62 3.98 0.48 16.84
N ALA A 63 5.06 -0.24 16.55
CA ALA A 63 6.34 0.37 16.16
C ALA A 63 6.25 1.09 14.80
N ILE A 64 5.32 0.70 13.94
CA ILE A 64 5.07 1.32 12.65
C ILE A 64 3.67 1.95 12.54
N GLY A 65 3.01 2.20 13.67
CA GLY A 65 1.70 2.86 13.71
C GLY A 65 0.49 1.94 13.52
N GLN A 66 0.69 0.63 13.48
CA GLN A 66 -0.38 -0.36 13.39
C GLN A 66 -0.86 -0.87 14.76
N GLU A 67 -1.85 -1.75 14.77
CA GLU A 67 -2.32 -2.36 16.00
C GLU A 67 -1.28 -3.30 16.63
N LYS A 68 -1.40 -3.50 17.95
CA LYS A 68 -0.55 -4.47 18.66
C LYS A 68 -0.83 -5.88 18.14
N GLY A 69 0.21 -6.57 17.69
CA GLY A 69 0.11 -7.94 17.17
C GLY A 69 -0.14 -8.03 15.65
N SER A 70 -0.37 -6.92 14.95
CA SER A 70 -0.43 -6.92 13.49
C SER A 70 0.94 -7.22 12.89
N ALA A 71 0.98 -8.03 11.84
CA ALA A 71 2.16 -8.19 11.01
C ALA A 71 2.54 -6.85 10.34
N GLY A 72 3.80 -6.71 9.92
CA GLY A 72 4.22 -5.56 9.12
C GLY A 72 3.57 -5.56 7.74
N ASN A 73 3.53 -4.39 7.09
CA ASN A 73 3.18 -4.28 5.68
C ASN A 73 4.01 -3.21 4.98
N PRO A 74 4.10 -3.23 3.65
CA PRO A 74 4.94 -2.29 2.93
C PRO A 74 4.49 -0.83 3.10
N GLU A 75 3.20 -0.53 3.16
CA GLU A 75 2.65 0.81 3.29
C GLU A 75 3.08 1.47 4.62
N ALA A 76 2.73 0.83 5.74
CA ALA A 76 3.08 1.33 7.07
C ALA A 76 4.60 1.35 7.29
N GLY A 77 5.33 0.37 6.73
CA GLY A 77 6.79 0.32 6.79
C GLY A 77 7.43 1.50 6.08
N HIS A 78 7.04 1.79 4.83
CA HIS A 78 7.56 2.94 4.09
C HIS A 78 7.14 4.27 4.71
N LEU A 79 5.90 4.37 5.21
CA LEU A 79 5.42 5.54 5.93
C LEU A 79 6.27 5.80 7.19
N ALA A 80 6.55 4.76 7.98
CA ALA A 80 7.40 4.88 9.18
C ALA A 80 8.85 5.24 8.82
N LEU A 81 9.43 4.66 7.75
CA LEU A 81 10.76 4.98 7.27
C LEU A 81 10.86 6.43 6.80
N GLY A 82 9.89 6.92 6.05
CA GLY A 82 9.87 8.26 5.52
C GLY A 82 9.59 9.34 6.54
N THR A 83 8.75 9.05 7.55
CA THR A 83 8.41 10.00 8.63
C THR A 83 9.35 9.93 9.82
N GLY A 84 10.15 8.85 9.94
CA GLY A 84 11.03 8.59 11.08
C GLY A 84 10.28 8.35 12.40
N ARG A 85 9.00 8.01 12.36
CA ARG A 85 8.12 7.77 13.51
C ARG A 85 6.97 6.83 13.15
N PRO A 86 6.34 6.17 14.15
CA PRO A 86 5.10 5.47 13.92
C PRO A 86 4.04 6.42 13.38
N ALA A 87 3.47 6.13 12.23
CA ALA A 87 2.38 6.89 11.62
C ALA A 87 1.17 5.97 11.44
N GLN A 88 -0.05 6.49 11.61
CA GLN A 88 -1.25 5.68 11.50
C GLN A 88 -1.60 5.49 10.03
N ALA A 89 -1.68 4.23 9.59
CA ALA A 89 -2.25 3.89 8.30
C ALA A 89 -3.78 4.06 8.33
N GLU A 90 -4.39 4.24 7.16
CA GLU A 90 -5.84 4.49 6.98
C GLU A 90 -6.70 3.42 7.68
N VAL A 91 -6.35 2.15 7.55
CA VAL A 91 -7.07 1.04 8.20
C VAL A 91 -7.12 1.21 9.71
N SER A 92 -6.02 1.61 10.34
CA SER A 92 -5.96 1.82 11.79
C SER A 92 -6.84 2.98 12.26
N ILE A 93 -7.00 4.02 11.43
CA ILE A 93 -7.89 5.16 11.70
C ILE A 93 -9.36 4.69 11.71
N LEU A 94 -9.76 3.92 10.70
CA LEU A 94 -11.12 3.41 10.55
C LEU A 94 -11.49 2.43 11.66
N GLU A 95 -10.65 1.46 11.97
CA GLU A 95 -10.89 0.50 13.03
C GLU A 95 -10.98 1.15 14.40
N LYS A 96 -10.11 2.11 14.69
CA LYS A 96 -10.20 2.92 15.92
C LYS A 96 -11.48 3.74 15.98
N ALA A 97 -11.93 4.31 14.85
CA ALA A 97 -13.18 5.03 14.77
C ALA A 97 -14.39 4.11 15.02
N LEU A 98 -14.40 2.91 14.43
CA LEU A 98 -15.45 1.89 14.65
C LEU A 98 -15.53 1.48 16.12
N ARG A 99 -14.40 1.09 16.74
CA ARG A 99 -14.35 0.66 18.16
C ARG A 99 -14.72 1.76 19.14
N SER A 100 -14.35 3.01 18.86
CA SER A 100 -14.65 4.15 19.75
C SER A 100 -16.03 4.75 19.53
N GLY A 101 -16.83 4.25 18.59
CA GLY A 101 -18.12 4.82 18.20
C GLY A 101 -18.02 6.17 17.48
N LYS A 102 -16.82 6.59 17.08
CA LYS A 102 -16.62 7.81 16.30
C LYS A 102 -17.07 7.65 14.85
N PHE A 103 -17.06 6.42 14.33
CA PHE A 103 -17.50 6.12 12.98
C PHE A 103 -18.95 6.56 12.76
N GLN A 104 -19.86 6.18 13.66
CA GLN A 104 -21.29 6.54 13.63
C GLN A 104 -21.54 8.04 13.84
N LYS A 105 -20.54 8.76 14.37
CA LYS A 105 -20.60 10.21 14.61
C LYS A 105 -19.93 11.01 13.48
N ASN A 106 -19.45 10.34 12.43
CA ASN A 106 -18.84 11.02 11.29
C ASN A 106 -19.86 11.94 10.62
N LYS A 107 -19.54 13.24 10.58
CA LYS A 107 -20.47 14.28 10.11
C LYS A 107 -20.79 14.18 8.62
N ILE A 108 -19.80 13.76 7.81
CA ILE A 108 -19.93 13.66 6.35
C ILE A 108 -20.87 12.50 6.01
N LEU A 109 -20.59 11.31 6.55
CA LEU A 109 -21.44 10.13 6.35
C LEU A 109 -22.86 10.37 6.87
N LYS A 110 -22.99 10.94 8.08
CA LYS A 110 -24.30 11.23 8.68
C LYS A 110 -25.11 12.18 7.80
N ALA A 111 -24.51 13.29 7.37
CA ALA A 111 -25.20 14.26 6.52
C ALA A 111 -25.59 13.68 5.16
N ALA A 112 -24.74 12.80 4.56
CA ALA A 112 -25.06 12.14 3.30
C ALA A 112 -26.24 11.16 3.45
N PHE A 113 -26.27 10.34 4.48
CA PHE A 113 -27.40 9.44 4.76
C PHE A 113 -28.69 10.20 5.06
N GLU A 114 -28.62 11.32 5.82
CA GLU A 114 -29.77 12.19 6.09
C GLU A 114 -30.33 12.82 4.80
N ARG A 115 -29.46 13.26 3.87
CA ARG A 115 -29.89 13.76 2.56
C ARG A 115 -30.51 12.67 1.71
N ALA A 116 -29.88 11.49 1.64
CA ALA A 116 -30.41 10.37 0.89
C ALA A 116 -31.82 9.97 1.40
N ALA A 117 -32.02 9.94 2.72
CA ALA A 117 -33.32 9.66 3.32
C ALA A 117 -34.36 10.74 2.99
N ALA A 118 -34.00 12.03 3.07
CA ALA A 118 -34.88 13.13 2.73
C ALA A 118 -35.30 13.13 1.24
N ASN A 119 -34.37 12.80 0.37
CA ASN A 119 -34.59 12.76 -1.08
C ASN A 119 -35.19 11.43 -1.55
N ARG A 120 -35.27 10.41 -0.70
CA ARG A 120 -35.64 9.03 -1.07
C ARG A 120 -34.72 8.44 -2.13
N SER A 121 -33.46 8.80 -2.08
CA SER A 121 -32.42 8.29 -3.00
C SER A 121 -31.98 6.88 -2.62
N SER A 122 -31.62 6.09 -3.63
CA SER A 122 -30.96 4.82 -3.42
C SER A 122 -29.54 5.05 -2.88
N VAL A 123 -29.08 4.14 -2.03
CA VAL A 123 -27.71 4.14 -1.51
C VAL A 123 -26.94 2.96 -2.08
N HIS A 124 -25.76 3.23 -2.63
CA HIS A 124 -24.88 2.25 -3.22
C HIS A 124 -23.57 2.18 -2.44
N LEU A 125 -23.25 1.02 -1.87
CA LEU A 125 -22.01 0.74 -1.15
C LEU A 125 -21.11 -0.10 -2.04
N ILE A 126 -19.98 0.45 -2.50
CA ILE A 126 -19.08 -0.18 -3.46
C ILE A 126 -17.74 -0.44 -2.79
N GLY A 127 -17.21 -1.66 -2.86
CA GLY A 127 -15.87 -1.98 -2.36
C GLY A 127 -15.57 -3.46 -2.26
N LEU A 128 -14.34 -3.76 -1.85
CA LEU A 128 -13.86 -5.12 -1.68
C LEU A 128 -14.49 -5.78 -0.46
N LEU A 129 -15.17 -6.89 -0.66
CA LEU A 129 -15.73 -7.70 0.42
C LEU A 129 -14.65 -8.67 0.92
N SER A 130 -13.95 -8.28 1.98
CA SER A 130 -12.82 -9.03 2.52
C SER A 130 -12.59 -8.69 4.00
N ASP A 131 -12.10 -9.64 4.76
CA ASP A 131 -11.58 -9.45 6.12
C ASP A 131 -10.04 -9.42 6.17
N GLY A 132 -9.38 -9.54 5.01
CA GLY A 132 -7.92 -9.45 4.88
C GLY A 132 -7.33 -8.12 5.33
N GLY A 133 -8.15 -7.07 5.41
CA GLY A 133 -7.77 -5.77 5.99
C GLY A 133 -6.77 -4.96 5.17
N VAL A 134 -6.44 -5.38 3.94
CA VAL A 134 -5.46 -4.71 3.08
C VAL A 134 -6.07 -3.53 2.34
N HIS A 135 -7.21 -3.71 1.70
CA HIS A 135 -7.88 -2.68 0.89
C HIS A 135 -9.17 -2.16 1.51
N SER A 136 -9.86 -3.02 2.27
CA SER A 136 -11.14 -2.74 2.90
C SER A 136 -11.28 -3.56 4.18
N SER A 137 -12.43 -3.39 4.86
CA SER A 137 -12.80 -4.21 6.01
C SER A 137 -14.31 -4.42 6.00
N THR A 138 -14.75 -5.67 6.19
CA THR A 138 -16.17 -6.01 6.39
C THR A 138 -16.77 -5.22 7.55
N ASN A 139 -15.99 -4.89 8.60
CA ASN A 139 -16.43 -4.06 9.72
C ASN A 139 -16.81 -2.65 9.29
N THR A 140 -16.11 -2.06 8.30
CA THR A 140 -16.45 -0.76 7.72
C THR A 140 -17.80 -0.84 7.01
N LEU A 141 -18.03 -1.86 6.18
CA LEU A 141 -19.32 -2.10 5.52
C LEU A 141 -20.45 -2.27 6.54
N PHE A 142 -20.25 -3.06 7.59
CA PHE A 142 -21.25 -3.21 8.65
C PHE A 142 -21.51 -1.92 9.42
N GLY A 143 -20.48 -1.08 9.58
CA GLY A 143 -20.62 0.26 10.14
C GLY A 143 -21.53 1.14 9.30
N LEU A 144 -21.35 1.15 7.97
CA LEU A 144 -22.18 1.88 7.01
C LEU A 144 -23.63 1.38 7.00
N LEU A 145 -23.86 0.07 7.01
CA LEU A 145 -25.19 -0.54 7.07
C LEU A 145 -25.96 -0.14 8.33
N ARG A 146 -25.29 -0.12 9.50
CA ARG A 146 -25.91 0.35 10.75
C ARG A 146 -26.28 1.85 10.69
N MET A 147 -25.42 2.68 10.04
CA MET A 147 -25.73 4.10 9.85
C MET A 147 -26.91 4.30 8.90
N ALA A 148 -26.96 3.56 7.80
CA ALA A 148 -28.07 3.58 6.85
C ALA A 148 -29.41 3.17 7.53
N LYS A 149 -29.39 2.10 8.34
CA LYS A 149 -30.53 1.66 9.14
C LYS A 149 -30.99 2.73 10.13
N ALA A 150 -30.04 3.36 10.83
CA ALA A 150 -30.33 4.42 11.80
C ALA A 150 -30.92 5.67 11.13
N ALA A 151 -30.58 5.93 9.86
CA ALA A 151 -31.16 7.00 9.04
C ALA A 151 -32.52 6.63 8.42
N GLY A 152 -33.03 5.41 8.63
CA GLY A 152 -34.32 4.96 8.09
C GLY A 152 -34.28 4.61 6.61
N LEU A 153 -33.12 4.37 6.02
CA LEU A 153 -32.97 4.01 4.61
C LEU A 153 -33.35 2.54 4.39
N SER A 154 -34.23 2.30 3.42
CA SER A 154 -34.69 0.96 3.04
C SER A 154 -34.03 0.46 1.74
N ASP A 155 -33.60 1.35 0.86
CA ASP A 155 -32.98 1.01 -0.41
C ASP A 155 -31.46 1.21 -0.34
N VAL A 156 -30.78 0.19 0.20
CA VAL A 156 -29.33 0.15 0.38
C VAL A 156 -28.77 -1.04 -0.41
N ASN A 157 -27.97 -0.75 -1.42
CA ASN A 157 -27.49 -1.71 -2.39
C ASN A 157 -25.98 -1.90 -2.26
N ILE A 158 -25.52 -3.14 -2.16
CA ILE A 158 -24.10 -3.47 -2.04
C ILE A 158 -23.62 -3.99 -3.39
N HIS A 159 -22.55 -3.39 -3.87
CA HIS A 159 -21.82 -3.81 -5.06
C HIS A 159 -20.51 -4.43 -4.60
N ALA A 160 -20.51 -5.75 -4.41
CA ALA A 160 -19.41 -6.47 -3.82
C ALA A 160 -18.30 -6.72 -4.85
N ILE A 161 -17.10 -6.28 -4.55
CA ILE A 161 -15.89 -6.71 -5.25
C ILE A 161 -15.33 -7.91 -4.48
N LEU A 162 -15.09 -9.02 -5.17
CA LEU A 162 -14.63 -10.28 -4.57
C LEU A 162 -13.11 -10.34 -4.55
N ASP A 163 -12.53 -10.89 -3.48
CA ASP A 163 -11.10 -10.88 -3.21
C ASP A 163 -10.37 -12.10 -3.84
N GLY A 164 -10.00 -13.10 -3.06
CA GLY A 164 -9.24 -14.27 -3.49
C GLY A 164 -7.72 -14.04 -3.61
N VAL A 165 -7.22 -12.87 -3.14
CA VAL A 165 -5.79 -12.51 -3.11
C VAL A 165 -5.33 -12.21 -1.69
N ASP A 166 -6.07 -11.36 -0.96
CA ASP A 166 -5.75 -11.02 0.42
C ASP A 166 -6.35 -12.03 1.42
N VAL A 167 -7.24 -12.89 0.92
CA VAL A 167 -7.89 -14.03 1.61
C VAL A 167 -7.78 -15.28 0.74
N PRO A 168 -8.02 -16.49 1.28
CA PRO A 168 -7.98 -17.71 0.50
C PRO A 168 -8.82 -17.62 -0.76
N THR A 169 -8.30 -18.16 -1.85
CA THR A 169 -9.06 -18.27 -3.10
C THR A 169 -10.23 -19.27 -2.93
N ARG A 170 -11.32 -19.07 -3.68
CA ARG A 170 -12.55 -19.84 -3.62
C ARG A 170 -13.26 -19.81 -2.27
N THR A 171 -13.29 -18.63 -1.66
CA THR A 171 -14.00 -18.37 -0.41
C THR A 171 -15.01 -17.23 -0.50
N ALA A 172 -15.19 -16.63 -1.68
CA ALA A 172 -16.11 -15.49 -1.85
C ALA A 172 -17.57 -15.85 -1.52
N ASP A 173 -18.00 -17.10 -1.75
CA ASP A 173 -19.34 -17.55 -1.36
C ASP A 173 -19.55 -17.50 0.16
N VAL A 174 -18.55 -17.88 0.95
CA VAL A 174 -18.58 -17.79 2.42
C VAL A 174 -18.69 -16.34 2.88
N TYR A 175 -17.97 -15.41 2.23
CA TYR A 175 -18.06 -13.98 2.56
C TYR A 175 -19.40 -13.38 2.21
N ILE A 176 -20.02 -13.77 1.09
CA ILE A 176 -21.38 -13.34 0.72
C ILE A 176 -22.41 -13.91 1.70
N GLU A 177 -22.36 -15.20 2.05
CA GLU A 177 -23.24 -15.78 3.06
C GLU A 177 -23.14 -15.06 4.40
N ALA A 178 -21.91 -14.79 4.87
CA ALA A 178 -21.69 -14.04 6.11
C ALA A 178 -22.25 -12.61 6.03
N LEU A 179 -22.12 -11.95 4.87
CA LEU A 179 -22.69 -10.64 4.62
C LEU A 179 -24.22 -10.67 4.66
N GLU A 180 -24.86 -11.65 4.01
CA GLU A 180 -26.33 -11.79 3.98
C GLU A 180 -26.91 -12.03 5.38
N ILE A 181 -26.27 -12.89 6.17
CA ILE A 181 -26.63 -13.09 7.59
C ILE A 181 -26.53 -11.76 8.35
N LYS A 182 -25.44 -11.01 8.13
CA LYS A 182 -25.23 -9.75 8.84
C LYS A 182 -26.17 -8.64 8.40
N MET A 183 -26.54 -8.59 7.13
CA MET A 183 -27.58 -7.68 6.62
C MET A 183 -28.95 -8.00 7.23
N ALA A 184 -29.30 -9.27 7.35
CA ALA A 184 -30.54 -9.70 8.01
C ALA A 184 -30.55 -9.29 9.51
N GLU A 185 -29.46 -9.49 10.25
CA GLU A 185 -29.31 -9.04 11.64
C GLU A 185 -29.46 -7.52 11.79
N ILE A 186 -28.85 -6.75 10.90
CA ILE A 186 -28.90 -5.27 10.93
C ILE A 186 -30.28 -4.79 10.45
N GLY A 187 -30.92 -5.53 9.57
CA GLY A 187 -32.18 -5.17 8.93
C GLY A 187 -32.02 -4.06 7.87
N ALA A 188 -30.90 -4.06 7.14
CA ALA A 188 -30.62 -3.14 6.03
C ALA A 188 -29.62 -3.75 5.04
N GLY A 189 -29.80 -3.43 3.77
CA GLY A 189 -28.92 -3.80 2.65
C GLY A 189 -29.37 -5.04 1.89
N ARG A 190 -28.93 -5.12 0.64
CA ARG A 190 -29.00 -6.31 -0.24
C ARG A 190 -27.81 -6.29 -1.19
N VAL A 191 -27.33 -7.45 -1.62
CA VAL A 191 -26.32 -7.57 -2.66
C VAL A 191 -26.99 -7.35 -4.00
N ALA A 192 -26.60 -6.29 -4.73
CA ALA A 192 -27.19 -5.96 -6.03
C ALA A 192 -26.32 -6.39 -7.21
N THR A 193 -25.00 -6.34 -7.05
CA THR A 193 -24.06 -6.83 -8.06
C THR A 193 -22.81 -7.39 -7.39
N LEU A 194 -22.06 -8.21 -8.13
CA LEU A 194 -20.73 -8.65 -7.72
C LEU A 194 -19.79 -8.77 -8.93
N CYS A 195 -18.49 -8.63 -8.69
CA CYS A 195 -17.43 -8.91 -9.66
C CYS A 195 -16.12 -9.19 -8.94
N GLY A 196 -15.22 -9.93 -9.56
CA GLY A 196 -13.87 -10.12 -9.05
C GLY A 196 -13.02 -8.84 -9.09
N ARG A 197 -12.04 -8.76 -8.18
CA ARG A 197 -11.14 -7.60 -8.08
C ARG A 197 -10.33 -7.32 -9.35
N TYR A 198 -10.11 -8.31 -10.19
CA TYR A 198 -9.50 -8.17 -11.52
C TYR A 198 -10.21 -7.12 -12.38
N PHE A 199 -11.53 -6.99 -12.23
CA PHE A 199 -12.34 -6.00 -12.94
C PHE A 199 -12.56 -4.72 -12.11
N GLY A 200 -12.94 -4.88 -10.83
CA GLY A 200 -13.37 -3.78 -9.97
C GLY A 200 -12.22 -2.99 -9.33
N MET A 201 -11.00 -3.52 -9.35
CA MET A 201 -9.85 -2.92 -8.67
C MET A 201 -8.60 -2.87 -9.58
N ASP A 202 -8.77 -2.61 -10.87
CA ASP A 202 -7.65 -2.41 -11.77
C ASP A 202 -6.91 -1.11 -11.46
N SER A 203 -5.57 -1.22 -11.25
CA SER A 203 -4.68 -0.09 -10.98
C SER A 203 -3.66 0.17 -12.10
N ARG A 204 -3.80 -0.55 -13.23
CA ARG A 204 -2.84 -0.53 -14.36
C ARG A 204 -3.42 0.12 -15.62
N GLU A 205 -4.48 0.92 -15.45
CA GLU A 205 -5.15 1.62 -16.55
C GLU A 205 -5.72 0.69 -17.65
N ASN A 206 -6.15 -0.54 -17.29
CA ASN A 206 -6.90 -1.40 -18.19
C ASN A 206 -8.37 -0.98 -18.20
N TRP A 207 -8.65 0.13 -18.86
CA TRP A 207 -9.97 0.76 -18.87
C TRP A 207 -11.10 -0.14 -19.36
N GLU A 208 -10.83 -1.15 -20.17
CA GLU A 208 -11.83 -2.14 -20.61
C GLU A 208 -12.40 -2.93 -19.41
N ARG A 209 -11.56 -3.27 -18.43
CA ARG A 209 -12.01 -3.97 -17.21
C ARG A 209 -12.93 -3.07 -16.39
N THR A 210 -12.50 -1.84 -16.17
CA THR A 210 -13.29 -0.84 -15.44
C THR A 210 -14.59 -0.50 -16.15
N ALA A 211 -14.58 -0.41 -17.49
CA ALA A 211 -15.78 -0.16 -18.30
C ALA A 211 -16.84 -1.26 -18.10
N ARG A 212 -16.44 -2.53 -17.99
CA ARG A 212 -17.37 -3.63 -17.71
C ARG A 212 -18.03 -3.49 -16.33
N VAL A 213 -17.32 -3.00 -15.33
CA VAL A 213 -17.90 -2.73 -14.01
C VAL A 213 -18.80 -1.49 -14.07
N PHE A 214 -18.41 -0.45 -14.78
CA PHE A 214 -19.25 0.73 -14.99
C PHE A 214 -20.58 0.35 -15.65
N THR A 215 -20.56 -0.43 -16.75
CA THR A 215 -21.78 -0.84 -17.46
C THR A 215 -22.65 -1.77 -16.59
N MET A 216 -22.03 -2.62 -15.75
CA MET A 216 -22.75 -3.41 -14.75
C MET A 216 -23.49 -2.49 -13.76
N LEU A 217 -22.83 -1.49 -13.21
CA LEU A 217 -23.38 -0.61 -12.18
C LEU A 217 -24.48 0.32 -12.73
N VAL A 218 -24.31 0.85 -13.95
CA VAL A 218 -25.18 1.88 -14.53
C VAL A 218 -26.24 1.30 -15.46
N HIS A 219 -25.87 0.30 -16.26
CA HIS A 219 -26.73 -0.28 -17.30
C HIS A 219 -27.20 -1.70 -16.99
N ALA A 220 -26.80 -2.26 -15.85
CA ALA A 220 -27.07 -3.65 -15.47
C ALA A 220 -26.61 -4.65 -16.56
N GLU A 221 -25.45 -4.41 -17.17
CA GLU A 221 -24.83 -5.30 -18.14
C GLU A 221 -23.88 -6.29 -17.44
N GLY A 222 -24.14 -7.59 -17.58
CA GLY A 222 -23.32 -8.63 -16.95
C GLY A 222 -24.00 -10.00 -16.99
N GLU A 223 -23.37 -10.99 -16.40
CA GLU A 223 -24.05 -12.28 -16.13
C GLU A 223 -25.25 -12.03 -15.20
N ARG A 224 -26.33 -12.78 -15.37
CA ARG A 224 -27.56 -12.62 -14.59
C ARG A 224 -27.72 -13.76 -13.60
N SER A 225 -28.10 -13.44 -12.37
CA SER A 225 -28.39 -14.43 -11.32
C SER A 225 -29.46 -13.89 -10.37
N GLN A 226 -30.29 -14.77 -9.82
CA GLN A 226 -31.22 -14.42 -8.75
C GLN A 226 -30.59 -14.57 -7.36
N ASP A 227 -29.42 -15.23 -7.28
CA ASP A 227 -28.74 -15.53 -6.03
C ASP A 227 -27.23 -15.32 -6.16
N ALA A 228 -26.66 -14.52 -5.24
CA ALA A 228 -25.25 -14.14 -5.27
C ALA A 228 -24.32 -15.33 -4.97
N VAL A 229 -24.67 -16.15 -3.97
CA VAL A 229 -23.87 -17.32 -3.56
C VAL A 229 -23.87 -18.37 -4.69
N THR A 230 -25.02 -18.65 -5.28
CA THR A 230 -25.14 -19.59 -6.39
C THR A 230 -24.32 -19.14 -7.60
N SER A 231 -24.29 -17.85 -7.92
CA SER A 231 -23.50 -17.34 -9.04
C SER A 231 -21.99 -17.55 -8.84
N ILE A 232 -21.50 -17.36 -7.62
CA ILE A 232 -20.10 -17.59 -7.25
C ILE A 232 -19.75 -19.07 -7.34
N ARG A 233 -20.59 -19.95 -6.75
CA ARG A 233 -20.39 -21.41 -6.81
C ARG A 233 -20.40 -21.95 -8.24
N ASN A 234 -21.24 -21.41 -9.10
CA ASN A 234 -21.24 -21.73 -10.52
C ASN A 234 -19.94 -21.28 -11.22
N ALA A 235 -19.37 -20.15 -10.85
CA ALA A 235 -18.05 -19.73 -11.34
C ALA A 235 -16.95 -20.69 -10.87
N PHE A 236 -16.97 -21.11 -9.62
CA PHE A 236 -16.03 -22.11 -9.08
C PHE A 236 -16.12 -23.46 -9.79
N LEU A 237 -17.32 -23.91 -10.12
CA LEU A 237 -17.53 -25.14 -10.92
C LEU A 237 -16.95 -25.02 -12.34
N ARG A 238 -16.92 -23.81 -12.90
CA ARG A 238 -16.26 -23.51 -14.19
C ARG A 238 -14.74 -23.33 -14.07
N GLY A 239 -14.16 -23.49 -12.87
CA GLY A 239 -12.73 -23.31 -12.62
C GLY A 239 -12.28 -21.85 -12.48
N ILE A 240 -13.22 -20.90 -12.34
CA ILE A 240 -12.95 -19.47 -12.20
C ILE A 240 -12.77 -19.17 -10.71
N ALA A 241 -11.66 -18.53 -10.32
CA ALA A 241 -11.43 -18.08 -8.95
C ALA A 241 -12.08 -16.72 -8.69
N ASP A 242 -12.21 -16.36 -7.41
CA ASP A 242 -12.89 -15.17 -6.91
C ASP A 242 -12.52 -13.91 -7.67
N GLU A 243 -11.21 -13.64 -7.79
CA GLU A 243 -10.69 -12.42 -8.41
C GLU A 243 -11.06 -12.28 -9.90
N PHE A 244 -11.31 -13.39 -10.60
CA PHE A 244 -11.63 -13.42 -12.03
C PHE A 244 -13.12 -13.55 -12.34
N ILE A 245 -14.00 -13.58 -11.34
CA ILE A 245 -15.44 -13.64 -11.58
C ILE A 245 -15.88 -12.41 -12.37
N ALA A 246 -16.47 -12.64 -13.53
CA ALA A 246 -16.98 -11.58 -14.39
C ALA A 246 -18.11 -10.79 -13.70
N PRO A 247 -18.40 -9.54 -14.13
CA PRO A 247 -19.51 -8.77 -13.58
C PRO A 247 -20.85 -9.53 -13.61
N VAL A 248 -21.51 -9.64 -12.45
CA VAL A 248 -22.79 -10.32 -12.25
C VAL A 248 -23.80 -9.33 -11.69
N VAL A 249 -24.99 -9.30 -12.26
CA VAL A 249 -26.15 -8.52 -11.82
C VAL A 249 -27.15 -9.45 -11.14
N ILE A 250 -27.53 -9.10 -9.91
CA ILE A 250 -28.54 -9.85 -9.16
C ILE A 250 -29.93 -9.31 -9.51
N GLU A 251 -30.85 -10.23 -9.82
CA GLU A 251 -32.21 -9.97 -10.27
C GLU A 251 -33.25 -10.40 -9.23
N ASN A 252 -34.39 -9.75 -9.28
CA ASN A 252 -35.57 -10.19 -8.54
C ASN A 252 -36.27 -11.36 -9.29
N GLU A 253 -37.37 -11.88 -8.72
CA GLU A 253 -38.19 -12.96 -9.32
C GLU A 253 -38.78 -12.56 -10.68
N ALA A 254 -38.92 -11.27 -10.95
CA ALA A 254 -39.42 -10.76 -12.24
C ALA A 254 -38.30 -10.57 -13.29
N HIS A 255 -37.07 -11.04 -13.02
CA HIS A 255 -35.88 -10.86 -13.85
C HIS A 255 -35.47 -9.40 -14.08
N GLU A 256 -35.81 -8.52 -13.13
CA GLU A 256 -35.37 -7.15 -13.14
C GLU A 256 -34.14 -6.97 -12.22
N PRO A 257 -33.14 -6.14 -12.59
CA PRO A 257 -32.01 -5.85 -11.75
C PRO A 257 -32.45 -5.30 -10.38
N LEU A 258 -31.86 -5.79 -9.29
CA LEU A 258 -32.18 -5.28 -7.95
C LEU A 258 -31.87 -3.80 -7.81
N ALA A 259 -30.79 -3.31 -8.43
CA ALA A 259 -30.47 -1.90 -8.46
C ALA A 259 -29.53 -1.54 -9.62
N THR A 260 -29.63 -0.28 -10.05
CA THR A 260 -28.64 0.40 -10.91
C THR A 260 -28.39 1.78 -10.36
N VAL A 261 -27.19 2.32 -10.55
CA VAL A 261 -26.82 3.67 -10.12
C VAL A 261 -27.44 4.70 -11.06
N LYS A 262 -28.21 5.64 -10.52
CA LYS A 262 -28.98 6.65 -11.27
C LYS A 262 -28.70 8.07 -10.76
N ASP A 263 -29.18 9.05 -11.50
CA ASP A 263 -29.12 10.45 -11.09
C ASP A 263 -29.79 10.66 -9.72
N GLY A 264 -29.11 11.35 -8.83
CA GLY A 264 -29.58 11.63 -7.48
C GLY A 264 -29.27 10.57 -6.42
N ASP A 265 -28.64 9.46 -6.79
CA ASP A 265 -28.27 8.41 -5.84
C ASP A 265 -27.02 8.79 -5.03
N LEU A 266 -26.89 8.17 -3.85
CA LEU A 266 -25.71 8.26 -3.00
C LEU A 266 -24.81 7.03 -3.22
N VAL A 267 -23.56 7.28 -3.60
CA VAL A 267 -22.52 6.25 -3.74
C VAL A 267 -21.47 6.43 -2.66
N ILE A 268 -21.17 5.37 -1.91
CA ILE A 268 -20.11 5.35 -0.90
C ILE A 268 -19.12 4.24 -1.25
N TYR A 269 -17.87 4.63 -1.48
CA TYR A 269 -16.79 3.66 -1.64
C TYR A 269 -16.19 3.36 -0.27
N PHE A 270 -16.20 2.06 0.15
CA PHE A 270 -15.75 1.70 1.49
C PHE A 270 -14.33 1.11 1.56
N ASN A 271 -13.61 1.05 0.47
CA ASN A 271 -12.17 0.76 0.50
C ASN A 271 -11.46 1.88 1.27
N HIS A 272 -10.43 1.53 2.03
CA HIS A 272 -9.57 2.51 2.70
C HIS A 272 -8.26 2.74 1.96
N ARG A 273 -7.81 1.80 1.11
CA ARG A 273 -6.61 1.95 0.30
C ARG A 273 -6.93 2.55 -1.07
N PRO A 274 -6.30 3.69 -1.42
CA PRO A 274 -6.64 4.46 -2.63
C PRO A 274 -6.34 3.74 -3.95
N GLU A 275 -5.18 3.13 -4.03
CA GLU A 275 -4.50 2.70 -5.25
C GLU A 275 -5.40 1.91 -6.22
N THR A 276 -6.10 0.92 -5.71
CA THR A 276 -6.83 -0.04 -6.55
C THR A 276 -8.28 0.34 -6.83
N ILE A 277 -8.88 1.23 -6.03
CA ILE A 277 -10.26 1.69 -6.24
C ILE A 277 -10.35 2.98 -7.07
N ARG A 278 -9.26 3.74 -7.13
CA ARG A 278 -9.14 5.05 -7.78
C ARG A 278 -9.69 5.07 -9.21
N GLN A 279 -9.36 4.06 -10.00
CA GLN A 279 -9.79 3.99 -11.41
C GLN A 279 -11.31 3.83 -11.55
N LEU A 280 -11.93 3.00 -10.70
CA LEU A 280 -13.38 2.83 -10.66
C LEU A 280 -14.08 4.12 -10.21
N VAL A 281 -13.56 4.78 -9.15
CA VAL A 281 -14.07 6.08 -8.69
C VAL A 281 -14.01 7.13 -9.79
N ARG A 282 -12.88 7.22 -10.50
CA ARG A 282 -12.73 8.15 -11.63
C ARG A 282 -13.76 7.87 -12.73
N SER A 283 -14.00 6.60 -13.05
CA SER A 283 -14.93 6.22 -14.12
C SER A 283 -16.39 6.59 -13.80
N LEU A 284 -16.83 6.42 -12.57
CA LEU A 284 -18.23 6.58 -12.19
C LEU A 284 -18.54 7.97 -11.60
N SER A 285 -17.65 8.53 -10.79
CA SER A 285 -17.95 9.66 -9.91
C SER A 285 -17.27 10.97 -10.31
N VAL A 286 -16.18 10.93 -11.10
CA VAL A 286 -15.45 12.15 -11.47
C VAL A 286 -15.90 12.60 -12.87
N PRO A 287 -16.34 13.86 -13.04
CA PRO A 287 -16.61 14.42 -14.36
C PRO A 287 -15.37 14.30 -15.25
N ASP A 288 -15.54 13.89 -16.50
CA ASP A 288 -14.45 13.84 -17.45
C ASP A 288 -14.72 14.70 -18.69
N SER A 289 -13.64 15.01 -19.41
CA SER A 289 -13.71 15.79 -20.66
C SER A 289 -14.15 14.97 -21.88
N THR A 290 -14.35 13.66 -21.72
CA THR A 290 -14.69 12.76 -22.85
C THR A 290 -16.15 12.84 -23.27
N GLY A 291 -17.00 13.47 -22.43
CA GLY A 291 -18.44 13.60 -22.71
C GLY A 291 -19.23 12.31 -22.52
N ALA A 292 -18.64 11.27 -21.94
CA ALA A 292 -19.38 10.06 -21.58
C ALA A 292 -20.49 10.41 -20.59
N LYS A 293 -21.72 9.95 -20.86
CA LYS A 293 -22.87 10.22 -19.99
C LYS A 293 -22.74 9.39 -18.71
N LYS A 294 -22.37 10.05 -17.61
CA LYS A 294 -22.33 9.47 -16.26
C LYS A 294 -23.56 9.93 -15.47
N PRO A 295 -24.06 9.11 -14.54
CA PRO A 295 -25.12 9.56 -13.63
C PRO A 295 -24.61 10.68 -12.71
N LEU A 296 -25.48 11.66 -12.43
CA LEU A 296 -25.22 12.75 -11.48
C LEU A 296 -25.49 12.25 -10.06
N ILE A 297 -24.46 11.77 -9.39
CA ILE A 297 -24.54 11.12 -8.07
C ILE A 297 -23.87 11.95 -6.98
N GLU A 298 -24.34 11.78 -5.74
CA GLU A 298 -23.57 12.19 -4.57
C GLU A 298 -22.55 11.09 -4.24
N THR A 299 -21.28 11.44 -4.12
CA THR A 299 -20.21 10.47 -3.86
C THR A 299 -19.50 10.78 -2.56
N ILE A 300 -19.25 9.75 -1.75
CA ILE A 300 -18.39 9.82 -0.56
C ILE A 300 -17.27 8.79 -0.71
N CYS A 301 -16.05 9.26 -0.54
CA CYS A 301 -14.86 8.41 -0.44
C CYS A 301 -14.55 8.13 1.03
N MET A 302 -14.20 6.90 1.37
CA MET A 302 -13.85 6.57 2.76
C MET A 302 -12.56 7.27 3.19
N THR A 303 -11.56 7.27 2.32
CA THR A 303 -10.28 7.98 2.46
C THR A 303 -10.05 8.83 1.22
N GLU A 304 -8.97 9.61 1.15
CA GLU A 304 -8.60 10.35 -0.05
C GLU A 304 -8.04 9.39 -1.10
N TYR A 305 -8.76 9.22 -2.22
CA TYR A 305 -8.32 8.34 -3.30
C TYR A 305 -7.46 9.06 -4.34
N ASP A 306 -7.70 10.36 -4.54
CA ASP A 306 -6.92 11.25 -5.41
C ASP A 306 -7.33 12.69 -5.08
N ALA A 307 -6.37 13.54 -4.76
CA ALA A 307 -6.63 14.94 -4.42
C ALA A 307 -7.29 15.71 -5.58
N SER A 308 -7.07 15.29 -6.84
CA SER A 308 -7.68 15.91 -8.02
C SER A 308 -9.17 15.61 -8.20
N PHE A 309 -9.74 14.68 -7.44
CA PHE A 309 -11.16 14.31 -7.56
C PHE A 309 -12.09 15.31 -6.88
N GLU A 310 -11.60 16.06 -5.90
CA GLU A 310 -12.40 17.04 -5.13
C GLU A 310 -13.68 16.43 -4.53
N LEU A 311 -13.67 15.13 -4.23
CA LEU A 311 -14.79 14.40 -3.65
C LEU A 311 -14.77 14.47 -2.11
N PRO A 312 -15.94 14.48 -1.44
CA PRO A 312 -16.02 14.41 0.01
C PRO A 312 -15.37 13.15 0.59
N ILE A 313 -14.55 13.33 1.63
CA ILE A 313 -13.77 12.27 2.28
C ILE A 313 -14.28 12.09 3.71
N ALA A 314 -14.74 10.87 4.05
CA ALA A 314 -15.27 10.58 5.37
C ALA A 314 -14.19 10.57 6.46
N PHE A 315 -13.03 9.96 6.19
CA PHE A 315 -11.90 9.86 7.10
C PHE A 315 -10.64 10.31 6.37
N PRO A 316 -10.35 11.61 6.34
CA PRO A 316 -9.15 12.12 5.72
C PRO A 316 -7.93 11.57 6.45
N THR A 317 -6.91 11.20 5.68
CA THR A 317 -5.62 10.82 6.22
C THR A 317 -4.93 12.07 6.76
N GLU A 318 -4.46 12.03 7.99
CA GLU A 318 -3.63 13.14 8.50
C GLU A 318 -2.28 13.09 7.79
N GLU A 319 -2.03 14.08 6.95
CA GLU A 319 -0.72 14.25 6.33
C GLU A 319 0.37 14.32 7.40
N SER A 320 1.35 13.45 7.29
CA SER A 320 2.48 13.46 8.22
C SER A 320 3.53 14.47 7.77
N ALA A 321 3.50 15.65 8.34
CA ALA A 321 4.55 16.66 8.14
C ALA A 321 5.90 16.22 8.75
N GLY A 322 7.00 16.78 8.24
CA GLY A 322 8.35 16.53 8.77
C GLY A 322 8.93 15.19 8.35
N THR A 323 8.72 14.80 7.11
CA THR A 323 9.31 13.61 6.48
C THR A 323 10.80 13.81 6.19
N LEU A 324 11.50 12.72 5.85
CA LEU A 324 12.88 12.79 5.37
C LEU A 324 12.99 13.71 4.13
N SER A 325 12.04 13.61 3.20
CA SER A 325 11.99 14.46 2.01
C SER A 325 11.86 15.94 2.36
N ASP A 326 11.04 16.30 3.37
CA ASP A 326 10.90 17.67 3.85
C ASP A 326 12.22 18.17 4.45
N ALA A 327 12.87 17.35 5.28
CA ALA A 327 14.14 17.70 5.92
C ALA A 327 15.27 17.90 4.89
N LEU A 328 15.32 17.05 3.87
CA LEU A 328 16.30 17.15 2.78
C LEU A 328 16.05 18.39 1.92
N THR A 329 14.80 18.70 1.62
CA THR A 329 14.43 19.92 0.89
C THR A 329 14.82 21.16 1.67
N ALA A 330 14.52 21.23 2.97
CA ALA A 330 14.92 22.34 3.82
C ALA A 330 16.45 22.50 3.91
N ALA A 331 17.20 21.40 3.78
CA ALA A 331 18.66 21.40 3.74
C ALA A 331 19.26 21.68 2.34
N GLY A 332 18.43 21.79 1.30
CA GLY A 332 18.89 21.95 -0.10
C GLY A 332 19.60 20.70 -0.65
N VAL A 333 19.26 19.51 -0.14
CA VAL A 333 19.88 18.23 -0.52
C VAL A 333 18.99 17.51 -1.52
N VAL A 334 19.58 17.05 -2.62
CA VAL A 334 18.88 16.24 -3.62
C VAL A 334 18.48 14.90 -3.02
N ASN A 335 17.22 14.53 -3.19
CA ASN A 335 16.63 13.27 -2.80
C ASN A 335 16.20 12.50 -4.04
N LEU A 336 16.90 11.42 -4.35
CA LEU A 336 16.59 10.56 -5.49
C LEU A 336 15.99 9.24 -5.00
N LYS A 337 14.80 8.91 -5.47
CA LYS A 337 14.09 7.67 -5.11
C LYS A 337 13.94 6.77 -6.32
N LEU A 338 14.22 5.48 -6.15
CA LEU A 338 14.20 4.49 -7.22
C LEU A 338 13.43 3.25 -6.77
N THR A 339 12.49 2.80 -7.59
CA THR A 339 11.80 1.52 -7.44
C THR A 339 11.11 1.12 -8.74
N GLN A 340 10.47 -0.05 -8.77
CA GLN A 340 9.64 -0.50 -9.88
C GLN A 340 8.15 -0.17 -9.70
N THR A 341 7.34 -0.42 -10.72
CA THR A 341 5.93 -0.02 -10.83
C THR A 341 5.11 -0.38 -9.59
N GLU A 342 5.21 -1.61 -9.09
CA GLU A 342 4.37 -2.14 -8.00
C GLU A 342 4.62 -1.43 -6.66
N ARG A 343 5.79 -0.83 -6.48
CA ARG A 343 6.17 -0.14 -5.24
C ARG A 343 6.42 1.36 -5.43
N TYR A 344 6.07 1.90 -6.60
CA TYR A 344 6.21 3.34 -6.85
C TYR A 344 5.40 4.20 -5.87
N PRO A 345 4.13 3.89 -5.56
CA PRO A 345 3.36 4.62 -4.55
C PRO A 345 3.99 4.55 -3.15
N HIS A 346 4.71 3.47 -2.84
CA HIS A 346 5.36 3.31 -1.53
C HIS A 346 6.47 4.34 -1.32
N LEU A 347 7.21 4.72 -2.36
CA LEU A 347 8.25 5.76 -2.27
C LEU A 347 7.73 7.17 -2.58
N SER A 348 6.74 7.33 -3.46
CA SER A 348 6.23 8.63 -3.88
C SER A 348 5.14 9.19 -2.95
N TYR A 349 4.32 8.33 -2.34
CA TYR A 349 3.20 8.70 -1.48
C TYR A 349 3.46 8.35 -0.01
N PHE A 350 3.57 7.05 0.33
CA PHE A 350 3.71 6.62 1.74
C PHE A 350 4.98 7.14 2.40
N PHE A 351 6.13 7.03 1.74
CA PHE A 351 7.40 7.56 2.24
C PHE A 351 7.38 9.09 2.40
N ASN A 352 6.51 9.78 1.67
CA ASN A 352 6.28 11.22 1.78
C ASN A 352 5.23 11.60 2.83
N GLY A 353 4.86 10.68 3.73
CA GLY A 353 3.91 10.96 4.80
C GLY A 353 2.46 10.95 4.34
N ALA A 354 2.13 10.08 3.38
CA ALA A 354 0.83 9.99 2.71
C ALA A 354 0.45 11.30 1.96
N ARG A 355 1.43 11.90 1.28
CA ARG A 355 1.23 13.10 0.44
C ARG A 355 1.64 12.82 -1.00
N GLU A 356 0.83 13.26 -1.96
CA GLU A 356 1.14 13.15 -3.40
C GLU A 356 2.09 14.23 -3.90
N SER A 357 2.23 15.33 -3.15
CA SER A 357 3.12 16.43 -3.54
C SER A 357 4.59 16.05 -3.43
N GLN A 358 5.31 16.20 -4.52
CA GLN A 358 6.77 16.05 -4.52
C GLN A 358 7.44 17.31 -3.96
N SER A 359 8.44 17.10 -3.11
CA SER A 359 9.31 18.18 -2.64
C SER A 359 10.21 18.69 -3.78
N ALA A 360 10.55 19.97 -3.78
CA ALA A 360 11.35 20.60 -4.86
C ALA A 360 12.73 19.96 -5.11
N SER A 361 13.30 19.29 -4.10
CA SER A 361 14.58 18.56 -4.20
C SER A 361 14.44 17.08 -4.51
N GLU A 362 13.19 16.58 -4.65
CA GLU A 362 12.89 15.17 -4.87
C GLU A 362 12.86 14.83 -6.35
N GLN A 363 13.44 13.69 -6.69
CA GLN A 363 13.41 13.10 -8.02
C GLN A 363 13.04 11.63 -7.89
N ASN A 364 11.94 11.22 -8.53
CA ASN A 364 11.47 9.85 -8.51
C ASN A 364 11.79 9.18 -9.86
N ILE A 365 12.49 8.06 -9.81
CA ILE A 365 12.78 7.22 -10.98
C ILE A 365 11.98 5.94 -10.86
N LEU A 366 11.04 5.79 -11.77
CA LEU A 366 10.25 4.57 -11.94
C LEU A 366 10.94 3.65 -12.93
N ILE A 367 11.16 2.40 -12.55
CA ILE A 367 11.56 1.31 -13.44
C ILE A 367 10.28 0.55 -13.84
N PRO A 368 9.82 0.67 -15.09
CA PRO A 368 8.55 0.08 -15.49
C PRO A 368 8.64 -1.45 -15.52
N THR A 369 7.65 -2.11 -14.93
CA THR A 369 7.45 -3.55 -15.09
C THR A 369 6.67 -3.81 -16.37
N PRO A 370 7.11 -4.72 -17.26
CA PRO A 370 6.39 -5.05 -18.48
C PRO A 370 4.97 -5.58 -18.18
N LYS A 371 3.97 -5.10 -18.92
CA LYS A 371 2.55 -5.42 -18.67
C LYS A 371 2.19 -6.91 -18.83
N ASN A 372 3.00 -7.65 -19.59
CA ASN A 372 2.74 -9.05 -19.95
C ASN A 372 3.59 -10.05 -19.15
N GLU A 373 4.43 -9.59 -18.23
CA GLU A 373 5.22 -10.45 -17.36
C GLU A 373 4.47 -10.72 -16.05
N THR A 374 4.39 -11.98 -15.65
CA THR A 374 4.01 -12.34 -14.28
C THR A 374 5.21 -12.11 -13.37
N LEU A 375 4.95 -11.68 -12.14
CA LEU A 375 5.99 -11.25 -11.18
C LEU A 375 7.02 -12.33 -10.84
N ASP A 376 6.67 -13.60 -11.04
CA ASP A 376 7.50 -14.77 -10.76
C ASP A 376 8.34 -15.24 -11.94
N LEU A 377 8.09 -14.77 -13.18
CA LEU A 377 8.81 -15.25 -14.37
C LEU A 377 10.18 -14.61 -14.57
N ALA A 378 10.35 -13.33 -14.20
CA ALA A 378 11.62 -12.63 -14.37
C ALA A 378 11.86 -11.54 -13.30
N PRO A 379 11.86 -11.88 -11.99
CA PRO A 379 12.02 -10.90 -10.91
C PRO A 379 13.39 -10.22 -10.92
N GLU A 380 14.41 -10.90 -11.46
CA GLU A 380 15.78 -10.39 -11.60
C GLU A 380 15.87 -9.16 -12.50
N SER A 381 15.13 -9.13 -13.60
CA SER A 381 15.22 -8.10 -14.63
C SER A 381 15.04 -6.69 -14.08
N GLN A 382 14.04 -6.48 -13.21
CA GLN A 382 13.77 -5.17 -12.62
C GLN A 382 14.79 -4.80 -11.54
N SER A 383 15.22 -5.78 -10.72
CA SER A 383 16.22 -5.56 -9.67
C SER A 383 17.55 -5.08 -10.25
N PHE A 384 18.04 -5.69 -11.33
CA PHE A 384 19.26 -5.24 -12.00
C PHE A 384 19.10 -3.84 -12.60
N LYS A 385 17.97 -3.52 -13.23
CA LYS A 385 17.72 -2.16 -13.76
C LYS A 385 17.67 -1.10 -12.67
N ILE A 386 17.09 -1.42 -11.49
CA ILE A 386 17.11 -0.54 -10.32
C ILE A 386 18.55 -0.31 -9.86
N ALA A 387 19.34 -1.37 -9.70
CA ALA A 387 20.73 -1.31 -9.27
C ALA A 387 21.58 -0.49 -10.24
N ASP A 388 21.53 -0.77 -11.55
CA ASP A 388 22.27 -0.04 -12.57
C ASP A 388 21.94 1.44 -12.57
N ARG A 389 20.65 1.77 -12.44
CA ARG A 389 20.22 3.16 -12.41
C ARG A 389 20.68 3.87 -11.12
N ALA A 390 20.66 3.17 -9.97
CA ALA A 390 21.18 3.69 -8.71
C ALA A 390 22.69 3.94 -8.78
N ILE A 391 23.48 2.95 -9.22
CA ILE A 391 24.94 3.02 -9.38
C ILE A 391 25.32 4.17 -10.31
N GLY A 392 24.68 4.28 -11.48
CA GLY A 392 24.94 5.34 -12.44
C GLY A 392 24.67 6.74 -11.88
N ASN A 393 23.61 6.92 -11.09
CA ASN A 393 23.29 8.19 -10.45
C ASN A 393 24.24 8.52 -9.28
N ILE A 394 24.63 7.54 -8.47
CA ILE A 394 25.62 7.69 -7.40
C ILE A 394 26.95 8.15 -8.00
N GLY A 395 27.42 7.45 -9.05
CA GLY A 395 28.69 7.77 -9.73
C GLY A 395 28.70 9.16 -10.39
N SER A 396 27.63 9.55 -11.06
CA SER A 396 27.56 10.83 -11.78
C SER A 396 27.35 12.03 -10.87
N ARG A 397 26.59 11.89 -9.78
CA ARG A 397 26.26 13.02 -8.87
C ARG A 397 27.27 13.21 -7.75
N GLY A 398 27.85 12.14 -7.23
CA GLY A 398 28.83 12.14 -6.15
C GLY A 398 28.32 12.69 -4.81
N SER A 399 27.08 13.15 -4.72
CA SER A 399 26.47 13.70 -3.49
C SER A 399 24.94 13.62 -3.54
N GLY A 400 24.28 13.62 -2.37
CA GLY A 400 22.83 13.54 -2.24
C GLY A 400 22.39 12.35 -1.41
N VAL A 401 21.06 12.19 -1.26
CA VAL A 401 20.45 11.03 -0.62
C VAL A 401 19.73 10.20 -1.69
N PHE A 402 19.99 8.92 -1.68
CA PHE A 402 19.43 7.95 -2.61
C PHE A 402 18.56 6.98 -1.82
N VAL A 403 17.27 6.88 -2.12
CA VAL A 403 16.37 5.87 -1.55
C VAL A 403 16.11 4.82 -2.62
N VAL A 404 16.65 3.64 -2.41
CA VAL A 404 16.59 2.54 -3.39
C VAL A 404 15.78 1.40 -2.79
N ASN A 405 14.64 1.09 -3.40
CA ASN A 405 13.80 0.00 -2.95
C ASN A 405 13.89 -1.19 -3.90
N PHE A 406 14.18 -2.37 -3.35
CA PHE A 406 14.21 -3.67 -4.04
C PHE A 406 13.02 -4.52 -3.59
N PRO A 407 11.90 -4.53 -4.33
CA PRO A 407 10.71 -5.26 -3.92
C PRO A 407 10.62 -6.69 -4.49
N ALA A 408 11.53 -7.12 -5.35
CA ALA A 408 11.37 -8.36 -6.10
C ALA A 408 11.14 -9.58 -5.19
N ALA A 409 11.90 -9.72 -4.08
CA ALA A 409 11.76 -10.87 -3.19
C ALA A 409 10.35 -10.97 -2.57
N THR A 410 9.80 -9.86 -2.06
CA THR A 410 8.45 -9.87 -1.49
C THR A 410 7.37 -10.06 -2.55
N LEU A 411 7.52 -9.48 -3.74
CA LEU A 411 6.55 -9.64 -4.83
C LEU A 411 6.45 -11.09 -5.32
N VAL A 412 7.59 -11.79 -5.39
CA VAL A 412 7.60 -13.22 -5.72
C VAL A 412 7.05 -14.04 -4.54
N ALA A 413 7.39 -13.69 -3.30
CA ALA A 413 6.84 -14.36 -2.12
C ALA A 413 5.31 -14.22 -2.01
N GLU A 414 4.72 -13.14 -2.53
CA GLU A 414 3.28 -12.94 -2.63
C GLU A 414 2.59 -13.97 -3.53
N THR A 415 3.30 -14.58 -4.47
CA THR A 415 2.78 -15.68 -5.31
C THR A 415 2.78 -17.05 -4.62
N GLY A 416 3.42 -17.17 -3.46
CA GLY A 416 3.59 -18.45 -2.75
C GLY A 416 4.72 -19.34 -3.30
N ASN A 417 5.38 -18.95 -4.39
CA ASN A 417 6.43 -19.75 -5.00
C ASN A 417 7.74 -19.63 -4.22
N PHE A 418 8.03 -20.64 -3.39
CA PHE A 418 9.18 -20.63 -2.49
C PHE A 418 10.52 -20.65 -3.23
N GLU A 419 10.67 -21.53 -4.23
CA GLU A 419 11.94 -21.69 -4.97
C GLU A 419 12.28 -20.41 -5.74
N ARG A 420 11.30 -19.81 -6.42
CA ARG A 420 11.49 -18.53 -7.10
C ARG A 420 11.76 -17.38 -6.13
N THR A 421 11.24 -17.45 -4.91
CA THR A 421 11.58 -16.45 -3.87
C THR A 421 13.04 -16.60 -3.43
N VAL A 422 13.55 -17.82 -3.25
CA VAL A 422 14.96 -18.07 -2.95
C VAL A 422 15.86 -17.47 -4.04
N GLU A 423 15.55 -17.72 -5.31
CA GLU A 423 16.28 -17.13 -6.44
C GLU A 423 16.20 -15.60 -6.43
N SER A 424 15.01 -15.04 -6.20
CA SER A 424 14.81 -13.59 -6.14
C SER A 424 15.63 -12.94 -5.01
N VAL A 425 15.72 -13.57 -3.85
CA VAL A 425 16.58 -13.14 -2.74
C VAL A 425 18.06 -13.08 -3.16
N GLN A 426 18.55 -14.06 -3.91
CA GLN A 426 19.94 -14.09 -4.40
C GLN A 426 20.22 -12.95 -5.40
N PHE A 427 19.27 -12.65 -6.30
CA PHE A 427 19.41 -11.52 -7.22
C PHE A 427 19.40 -10.18 -6.49
N VAL A 428 18.52 -10.04 -5.50
CA VAL A 428 18.47 -8.83 -4.66
C VAL A 428 19.76 -8.66 -3.86
N ASP A 429 20.35 -9.74 -3.33
CA ASP A 429 21.65 -9.70 -2.66
C ASP A 429 22.77 -9.20 -3.57
N THR A 430 22.81 -9.68 -4.81
CA THR A 430 23.78 -9.21 -5.81
C THR A 430 23.61 -7.71 -6.10
N CYS A 431 22.38 -7.25 -6.27
CA CYS A 431 22.05 -5.85 -6.49
C CYS A 431 22.42 -4.98 -5.27
N LEU A 432 22.16 -5.46 -4.07
CA LEU A 432 22.55 -4.84 -2.81
C LEU A 432 24.06 -4.61 -2.76
N GLY A 433 24.86 -5.65 -3.07
CA GLY A 433 26.30 -5.56 -3.12
C GLY A 433 26.79 -4.47 -4.05
N GLY A 434 26.30 -4.44 -5.29
CA GLY A 434 26.68 -3.43 -6.29
C GLY A 434 26.37 -1.99 -5.86
N VAL A 435 25.19 -1.76 -5.30
CA VAL A 435 24.80 -0.42 -4.82
C VAL A 435 25.61 -0.01 -3.58
N CYS A 436 25.80 -0.92 -2.61
CA CYS A 436 26.64 -0.66 -1.44
C CYS A 436 28.08 -0.30 -1.82
N ASP A 437 28.69 -1.06 -2.72
CA ASP A 437 30.04 -0.83 -3.21
C ASP A 437 30.16 0.53 -3.91
N ALA A 438 29.20 0.90 -4.74
CA ALA A 438 29.19 2.22 -5.39
C ALA A 438 29.13 3.36 -4.37
N VAL A 439 28.31 3.24 -3.33
CA VAL A 439 28.20 4.25 -2.25
C VAL A 439 29.50 4.33 -1.45
N ILE A 440 30.03 3.20 -1.00
CA ILE A 440 31.23 3.12 -0.16
C ILE A 440 32.47 3.62 -0.93
N ASN A 441 32.62 3.24 -2.21
CA ASN A 441 33.71 3.69 -3.07
C ASN A 441 33.65 5.21 -3.33
N ALA A 442 32.44 5.80 -3.37
CA ALA A 442 32.27 7.25 -3.41
C ALA A 442 32.52 7.92 -2.04
N GLY A 443 32.98 7.20 -1.03
CA GLY A 443 33.21 7.68 0.33
C GLY A 443 31.94 7.91 1.13
N GLY A 444 30.80 7.30 0.72
CA GLY A 444 29.48 7.46 1.28
C GLY A 444 29.13 6.46 2.38
N ILE A 445 27.85 6.51 2.77
CA ILE A 445 27.26 5.61 3.78
C ILE A 445 26.02 4.94 3.17
N ALA A 446 25.99 3.62 3.19
CA ALA A 446 24.80 2.84 2.87
C ALA A 446 24.08 2.42 4.16
N VAL A 447 22.79 2.68 4.24
CA VAL A 447 21.89 2.22 5.29
C VAL A 447 20.98 1.18 4.67
N VAL A 448 21.08 -0.07 5.12
CA VAL A 448 20.30 -1.19 4.60
C VAL A 448 19.25 -1.59 5.63
N THR A 449 18.00 -1.69 5.20
CA THR A 449 16.88 -2.12 6.05
C THR A 449 15.78 -2.76 5.20
N ALA A 450 14.64 -3.10 5.80
CA ALA A 450 13.43 -3.52 5.09
C ALA A 450 12.20 -2.77 5.63
N SER A 451 11.18 -2.65 4.80
CA SER A 451 9.90 -2.04 5.22
C SER A 451 9.08 -2.98 6.09
N HIS A 452 9.11 -4.27 5.79
CA HIS A 452 8.37 -5.36 6.48
C HIS A 452 9.10 -6.69 6.30
N ALA A 453 8.64 -7.71 6.99
CA ALA A 453 9.15 -9.08 6.95
C ALA A 453 8.13 -10.03 6.29
N ARG A 454 8.59 -10.97 5.45
CA ARG A 454 7.79 -11.98 4.73
C ARG A 454 8.62 -13.20 4.30
N CYS A 455 9.75 -12.98 3.60
CA CYS A 455 10.50 -14.03 2.92
C CYS A 455 11.21 -15.01 3.88
N GLU A 456 11.34 -14.66 5.14
CA GLU A 456 11.92 -15.52 6.19
C GLU A 456 10.90 -16.48 6.82
N GLN A 457 9.61 -16.38 6.43
CA GLN A 457 8.55 -17.23 6.95
C GLN A 457 7.48 -17.46 5.87
N MET A 458 7.83 -18.28 4.88
CA MET A 458 6.97 -18.62 3.75
C MET A 458 6.22 -19.96 3.92
N LEU A 459 6.00 -20.40 5.14
CA LEU A 459 5.12 -21.55 5.35
C LEU A 459 3.67 -21.08 5.30
N ALA A 460 2.92 -21.66 4.37
CA ALA A 460 1.49 -21.79 4.56
C ALA A 460 1.25 -22.75 5.73
N ASP A 461 0.22 -22.52 6.54
CA ASP A 461 -0.30 -23.57 7.42
C ASP A 461 -0.60 -24.78 6.56
N GLU A 462 -0.18 -25.98 7.00
CA GLU A 462 -0.27 -27.23 6.22
C GLU A 462 -1.70 -27.55 5.70
N ASP A 463 -2.71 -26.86 6.25
CA ASP A 463 -4.13 -26.97 5.89
C ASP A 463 -4.69 -25.75 5.12
N SER A 464 -3.88 -24.79 4.68
CA SER A 464 -4.38 -23.60 3.98
C SER A 464 -3.73 -23.42 2.60
N ASP A 465 -4.58 -23.25 1.58
CA ASP A 465 -4.17 -22.84 0.21
C ASP A 465 -3.76 -21.35 0.15
N MET A 466 -3.46 -20.73 1.29
CA MET A 466 -3.11 -19.30 1.34
C MET A 466 -1.65 -19.06 0.99
N PRO A 467 -1.37 -18.02 0.17
CA PRO A 467 0.00 -17.56 0.01
C PRO A 467 0.56 -17.07 1.35
N PRO A 468 1.88 -17.16 1.55
CA PRO A 468 2.55 -16.71 2.76
C PRO A 468 2.18 -15.27 3.10
N ARG A 469 1.78 -15.03 4.36
CA ARG A 469 1.47 -13.68 4.86
C ARG A 469 2.73 -12.96 5.32
N ASN A 470 2.66 -11.64 5.43
CA ASN A 470 3.67 -10.88 6.14
C ASN A 470 3.82 -11.38 7.59
N SER A 471 5.03 -11.41 8.07
CA SER A 471 5.33 -11.85 9.44
C SER A 471 5.46 -10.68 10.43
N SER A 472 5.52 -11.01 11.72
CA SER A 472 5.84 -10.05 12.79
C SER A 472 7.33 -10.09 13.17
N ASN A 473 8.16 -10.76 12.39
CA ASN A 473 9.59 -10.87 12.63
C ASN A 473 10.27 -9.50 12.47
N ARG A 474 11.46 -9.40 13.02
CA ARG A 474 12.28 -8.19 12.89
C ARG A 474 12.89 -8.12 11.50
N VAL A 475 13.33 -6.92 11.12
CA VAL A 475 14.04 -6.67 9.87
C VAL A 475 15.45 -6.14 10.16
N PRO A 476 16.41 -6.34 9.24
CA PRO A 476 17.78 -5.87 9.44
C PRO A 476 17.86 -4.33 9.42
N PHE A 477 18.85 -3.81 10.13
CA PHE A 477 19.28 -2.42 10.03
C PHE A 477 20.80 -2.38 10.07
N ILE A 478 21.45 -2.08 8.94
CA ILE A 478 22.89 -2.12 8.77
C ILE A 478 23.36 -0.73 8.33
N ILE A 479 24.47 -0.24 8.90
CA ILE A 479 25.09 1.00 8.48
C ILE A 479 26.50 0.68 7.97
N ALA A 480 26.68 0.73 6.66
CA ALA A 480 27.90 0.36 5.98
C ALA A 480 28.60 1.58 5.38
N GLY A 481 29.84 1.78 5.73
CA GLY A 481 30.66 2.89 5.24
C GLY A 481 31.98 2.97 5.98
N LYS A 482 32.88 3.84 5.54
CA LYS A 482 34.18 4.01 6.19
C LYS A 482 34.00 4.59 7.60
N GLY A 483 34.50 3.88 8.61
CA GLY A 483 34.42 4.30 10.00
C GLY A 483 33.13 3.88 10.72
N THR A 484 32.31 3.02 10.10
CA THR A 484 31.12 2.42 10.74
C THR A 484 31.33 0.98 11.19
N GLU A 485 32.57 0.47 11.06
CA GLU A 485 32.93 -0.87 11.50
C GLU A 485 32.83 -0.95 13.02
N ALA A 486 32.12 -1.96 13.54
CA ALA A 486 32.08 -2.36 14.95
C ALA A 486 31.66 -1.29 16.00
N CYS A 487 31.06 -0.18 15.61
CA CYS A 487 30.54 0.81 16.56
C CYS A 487 29.17 0.34 17.08
N GLY A 488 29.05 0.10 18.39
CA GLY A 488 27.80 -0.43 19.00
C GLY A 488 26.56 0.37 18.60
N CYS A 489 25.73 -0.23 17.77
CA CYS A 489 24.58 0.38 17.08
C CYS A 489 23.44 0.90 17.95
N VAL A 490 23.42 0.59 19.26
CA VAL A 490 22.30 0.91 20.14
C VAL A 490 22.01 2.43 20.22
N TRP A 491 23.01 3.27 20.03
CA TRP A 491 22.84 4.72 20.04
C TRP A 491 22.38 5.30 18.70
N MET A 492 22.77 4.71 17.56
CA MET A 492 22.43 5.24 16.24
C MET A 492 20.98 4.95 15.85
N VAL A 493 20.42 3.83 16.25
CA VAL A 493 18.99 3.49 16.00
C VAL A 493 18.06 4.48 16.70
N ARG A 494 18.41 4.93 17.92
CA ARG A 494 17.66 5.99 18.62
C ARG A 494 17.81 7.37 17.98
N LEU A 495 18.93 7.65 17.35
CA LEU A 495 19.18 8.90 16.63
C LEU A 495 18.38 8.96 15.31
N TRP A 496 18.26 7.85 14.60
CA TRP A 496 17.57 7.81 13.30
C TRP A 496 16.04 7.92 13.43
N MET A 497 15.48 7.51 14.55
CA MET A 497 14.06 7.69 14.89
C MET A 497 13.74 9.09 15.48
N SER A 498 14.69 10.02 15.48
CA SER A 498 14.50 11.38 15.97
C SER A 498 14.74 12.42 14.87
N PRO A 499 13.80 13.37 14.64
CA PRO A 499 13.92 14.43 13.61
C PRO A 499 15.13 15.36 13.78
N ARG A 500 16.00 15.13 14.79
CA ARG A 500 17.17 15.97 15.12
C ARG A 500 18.48 15.54 14.46
N LEU A 501 18.45 14.60 13.51
CA LEU A 501 19.67 14.02 12.90
C LEU A 501 20.51 14.97 12.04
N CYS A 502 19.92 16.02 11.47
CA CYS A 502 20.66 17.00 10.66
C CYS A 502 21.64 17.88 11.46
N SER A 503 21.47 18.01 12.78
CA SER A 503 22.31 18.89 13.60
C SER A 503 23.46 18.18 14.34
N ALA A 504 23.43 16.86 14.45
CA ALA A 504 24.42 16.09 15.22
C ALA A 504 25.68 15.72 14.43
N CYS A 505 25.60 15.54 13.10
CA CYS A 505 26.78 15.28 12.25
C CYS A 505 27.76 16.46 12.12
N SER A 506 27.37 17.66 12.52
CA SER A 506 28.23 18.86 12.46
C SER A 506 29.08 19.09 13.70
N ARG A 507 28.97 18.29 14.78
CA ARG A 507 29.63 18.56 16.07
C ARG A 507 30.66 17.55 16.57
N SER A 508 31.09 16.59 15.75
CA SER A 508 32.18 15.69 16.17
C SER A 508 33.57 16.13 15.67
N LYS A 509 33.92 17.41 15.88
CA LYS A 509 35.32 17.83 15.90
C LYS A 509 35.64 18.38 17.28
N GLY A 510 36.35 17.60 18.05
CA GLY A 510 37.11 18.08 19.22
C GLY A 510 36.67 17.53 20.57
N ARG A 511 37.36 16.49 21.06
CA ARG A 511 38.34 16.56 22.15
C ARG A 511 38.92 15.19 22.48
N PRO A 512 40.25 15.09 22.59
CA PRO A 512 40.89 13.97 23.27
C PRO A 512 41.04 14.32 24.77
N LYS A 513 40.61 13.38 25.62
CA LYS A 513 41.30 12.93 26.84
C LYS A 513 40.41 11.86 27.50
#